data_af35cb8f860f3be318722a2024228c7e
#
_entry.id   af35cb8f860f3be318722a2024228c7e
#
_cell.length_a   1.000
_cell.length_b   1.000
_cell.length_c   1.000
_cell.angle_alpha   90.00
_cell.angle_beta   90.00
_cell.angle_gamma   90.00
#
_symmetry.space_group_name_H-M   'P 1'
#
loop_
_entity.id
_entity.type
_entity.pdbx_description
1 polymer ?
#
loop_
_entity_poly.entity_id
_entity_poly.type
_entity_poly.pdbx_seq_one_letter_code
_entity_poly.pdbx_strand_id
1 'polypeptide(L)'
;MQNMRHPIYPSNPADLELFERAREVLCVGGRSDKNSVGAAVRTDKGIFIGLDLKSRKSAICAEPGAISAAYSAGGYLLESIIAVCKRDEEIFAISPCGACRELLNFHAPDCRVVFGYEDSWVDLKAKELFRYPIIFGLATHHSREARRLREAGKSLTA
;
A
#
# COMPACT_ATOMS: atom_id res chain seq x y z
N MET A 1 -11.91 21.17 2.58
CA MET A 1 -10.47 21.00 2.32
C MET A 1 -9.75 21.25 3.64
N GLN A 2 -9.30 20.18 4.28
CA GLN A 2 -8.56 20.29 5.53
C GLN A 2 -7.17 20.88 5.24
N ASN A 3 -6.82 21.88 6.03
CA ASN A 3 -5.56 22.60 5.99
C ASN A 3 -4.46 21.63 6.46
N MET A 4 -3.81 20.91 5.55
CA MET A 4 -2.62 20.13 5.90
C MET A 4 -1.48 21.11 6.21
N ARG A 5 -1.24 21.35 7.49
CA ARG A 5 -0.16 22.19 7.99
C ARG A 5 1.08 21.31 8.14
N HIS A 6 2.08 21.55 7.28
CA HIS A 6 3.43 20.99 7.29
C HIS A 6 3.57 19.47 7.09
N PRO A 7 4.56 19.03 6.31
CA PRO A 7 4.89 17.62 6.20
C PRO A 7 5.40 17.12 7.56
N ILE A 8 4.61 16.29 8.21
CA ILE A 8 5.04 15.59 9.40
C ILE A 8 5.89 14.42 8.94
N TYR A 9 7.14 14.34 9.40
CA TYR A 9 8.02 13.20 9.13
C TYR A 9 7.79 12.10 10.16
N PRO A 10 7.93 10.81 9.77
CA PRO A 10 7.84 9.73 10.73
C PRO A 10 8.94 9.86 11.80
N SER A 11 8.58 9.68 13.05
CA SER A 11 9.55 9.70 14.15
C SER A 11 10.35 8.39 14.27
N ASN A 12 9.82 7.29 13.76
CA ASN A 12 10.53 6.01 13.70
C ASN A 12 11.59 6.05 12.58
N PRO A 13 12.89 5.82 12.87
CA PRO A 13 13.95 5.88 11.85
C PRO A 13 13.74 4.93 10.66
N ALA A 14 13.19 3.74 10.88
CA ALA A 14 12.92 2.78 9.81
C ALA A 14 11.79 3.27 8.88
N ASP A 15 10.78 3.94 9.42
CA ASP A 15 9.69 4.51 8.65
C ASP A 15 10.16 5.81 7.94
N LEU A 16 11.05 6.57 8.55
CA LEU A 16 11.68 7.72 7.91
C LEU A 16 12.52 7.30 6.71
N GLU A 17 13.33 6.25 6.82
CA GLU A 17 14.08 5.70 5.69
C GLU A 17 13.13 5.28 4.55
N LEU A 18 12.04 4.60 4.89
CA LEU A 18 11.04 4.17 3.91
C LEU A 18 10.35 5.36 3.24
N PHE A 19 10.02 6.40 4.00
CA PHE A 19 9.47 7.66 3.50
C PHE A 19 10.44 8.34 2.52
N GLU A 20 11.72 8.44 2.88
CA GLU A 20 12.74 9.07 2.03
C GLU A 20 12.94 8.28 0.73
N ARG A 21 12.89 6.96 0.75
CA ARG A 21 12.97 6.15 -0.47
C ARG A 21 11.75 6.36 -1.39
N ALA A 22 10.55 6.47 -0.83
CA ALA A 22 9.35 6.79 -1.59
C ALA A 22 9.40 8.21 -2.17
N ARG A 23 9.92 9.17 -1.40
CA ARG A 23 10.14 10.56 -1.84
C ARG A 23 11.17 10.65 -2.96
N GLU A 24 12.28 9.95 -2.83
CA GLU A 24 13.36 9.92 -3.82
C GLU A 24 12.87 9.45 -5.19
N VAL A 25 12.14 8.34 -5.26
CA VAL A 25 11.61 7.83 -6.54
C VAL A 25 10.64 8.81 -7.17
N LEU A 26 9.84 9.49 -6.37
CA LEU A 26 8.91 10.51 -6.85
C LEU A 26 9.66 11.75 -7.37
N CYS A 27 10.71 12.20 -6.69
CA CYS A 27 11.51 13.34 -7.14
C CYS A 27 12.30 13.04 -8.42
N VAL A 28 12.81 11.83 -8.58
CA VAL A 28 13.60 11.43 -9.77
C VAL A 28 12.72 11.09 -10.96
N GLY A 29 11.67 10.30 -10.75
CA GLY A 29 10.81 9.75 -11.80
C GLY A 29 9.48 10.46 -11.98
N GLY A 30 9.06 11.26 -11.00
CA GLY A 30 7.75 11.89 -10.98
C GLY A 30 7.61 12.99 -12.04
N ARG A 31 6.52 12.89 -12.80
CA ARG A 31 6.09 13.92 -13.76
C ARG A 31 4.72 14.40 -13.33
N SER A 32 4.58 15.66 -13.03
CA SER A 32 3.36 16.25 -12.44
C SER A 32 2.06 15.93 -13.19
N ASP A 33 2.14 15.72 -14.49
CA ASP A 33 1.03 15.39 -15.37
C ASP A 33 0.73 13.88 -15.46
N LYS A 34 1.68 13.02 -15.13
CA LYS A 34 1.60 11.56 -15.35
C LYS A 34 1.91 10.72 -14.13
N ASN A 35 2.76 11.21 -13.25
CA ASN A 35 3.23 10.50 -12.07
C ASN A 35 3.24 11.49 -10.90
N SER A 36 2.49 11.20 -9.87
CA SER A 36 2.35 12.09 -8.71
C SER A 36 2.48 11.36 -7.38
N VAL A 37 2.65 10.04 -7.42
CA VAL A 37 2.74 9.17 -6.24
C VAL A 37 3.96 8.27 -6.36
N GLY A 38 4.77 8.23 -5.32
CA GLY A 38 5.85 7.27 -5.12
C GLY A 38 5.53 6.37 -3.94
N ALA A 39 5.98 5.13 -3.99
CA ALA A 39 5.84 4.18 -2.89
C ALA A 39 7.15 3.45 -2.62
N ALA A 40 7.32 3.03 -1.37
CA ALA A 40 8.40 2.15 -0.96
C ALA A 40 7.86 1.05 -0.06
N VAL A 41 8.32 -0.17 -0.27
CA VAL A 41 8.00 -1.34 0.54
C VAL A 41 9.28 -1.95 1.09
N ARG A 42 9.29 -2.22 2.39
CA ARG A 42 10.37 -2.95 3.06
C ARG A 42 10.04 -4.43 3.10
N THR A 43 11.03 -5.24 2.79
CA THR A 43 10.94 -6.70 2.80
C THR A 43 12.18 -7.30 3.47
N ASP A 44 12.17 -8.62 3.64
CA ASP A 44 13.35 -9.41 4.05
C ASP A 44 14.55 -9.30 3.09
N LYS A 45 14.36 -8.76 1.88
CA LYS A 45 15.40 -8.57 0.86
C LYS A 45 15.83 -7.11 0.68
N GLY A 46 15.24 -6.19 1.42
CA GLY A 46 15.53 -4.77 1.33
C GLY A 46 14.31 -3.92 0.98
N ILE A 47 14.55 -2.71 0.53
CA ILE A 47 13.50 -1.76 0.16
C ILE A 47 13.36 -1.71 -1.35
N PHE A 48 12.12 -1.86 -1.83
CA PHE A 48 11.74 -1.75 -3.22
C PHE A 48 10.82 -0.55 -3.41
N ILE A 49 10.93 0.08 -4.57
CA ILE A 49 10.23 1.33 -4.87
C ILE A 49 9.33 1.18 -6.09
N GLY A 50 8.29 1.99 -6.13
CA GLY A 50 7.35 2.05 -7.23
C GLY A 50 6.89 3.47 -7.49
N LEU A 51 6.49 3.74 -8.72
CA LEU A 51 5.94 5.02 -9.16
C LEU A 51 4.56 4.76 -9.79
N ASP A 52 3.61 5.65 -9.58
CA ASP A 52 2.32 5.55 -10.26
C ASP A 52 2.47 5.79 -11.76
N LEU A 53 1.70 5.07 -12.55
CA LEU A 53 1.66 5.21 -14.00
C LEU A 53 0.24 5.53 -14.44
N LYS A 54 0.09 6.62 -15.18
CA LYS A 54 -1.20 7.05 -15.71
C LYS A 54 -1.18 7.10 -17.24
N SER A 55 -2.23 6.60 -17.83
CA SER A 55 -2.51 6.71 -19.26
C SER A 55 -3.94 7.22 -19.47
N ARG A 56 -4.34 7.41 -20.73
CA ARG A 56 -5.69 7.85 -21.05
C ARG A 56 -6.80 6.87 -20.64
N LYS A 57 -6.46 5.58 -20.50
CA LYS A 57 -7.43 4.50 -20.24
C LYS A 57 -7.12 3.68 -19.00
N SER A 58 -5.96 3.86 -18.40
CA SER A 58 -5.50 3.02 -17.31
C SER A 58 -4.64 3.80 -16.33
N ALA A 59 -4.68 3.39 -15.08
CA ALA A 59 -3.79 3.89 -14.04
C ALA A 59 -3.33 2.72 -13.17
N ILE A 60 -2.06 2.74 -12.79
CA ILE A 60 -1.47 1.82 -11.83
C ILE A 60 -0.95 2.66 -10.67
N CYS A 61 -1.37 2.33 -9.46
CA CYS A 61 -0.85 3.00 -8.25
C CYS A 61 0.62 2.64 -8.02
N ALA A 62 1.32 3.44 -7.22
CA ALA A 62 2.73 3.23 -6.92
C ALA A 62 2.98 1.98 -6.06
N GLU A 63 2.07 1.66 -5.13
CA GLU A 63 2.19 0.52 -4.23
C GLU A 63 2.25 -0.83 -4.98
N PRO A 64 1.37 -1.15 -5.93
CA PRO A 64 1.51 -2.35 -6.77
C PRO A 64 2.85 -2.43 -7.49
N GLY A 65 3.37 -1.29 -7.95
CA GLY A 65 4.69 -1.21 -8.59
C GLY A 65 5.82 -1.64 -7.63
N ALA A 66 5.82 -1.10 -6.42
CA ALA A 66 6.81 -1.44 -5.39
C ALA A 66 6.70 -2.92 -4.97
N ILE A 67 5.49 -3.43 -4.78
CA ILE A 67 5.23 -4.84 -4.41
C ILE A 67 5.67 -5.77 -5.54
N SER A 68 5.35 -5.46 -6.79
CA SER A 68 5.77 -6.24 -7.96
C SER A 68 7.29 -6.29 -8.09
N ALA A 69 7.98 -5.16 -7.87
CA ALA A 69 9.45 -5.12 -7.86
C ALA A 69 10.03 -5.99 -6.74
N ALA A 70 9.45 -5.95 -5.54
CA ALA A 70 9.86 -6.79 -4.43
C ALA A 70 9.72 -8.29 -4.76
N TYR A 71 8.56 -8.70 -5.23
CA TYR A 71 8.30 -10.11 -5.57
C TYR A 71 9.19 -10.59 -6.70
N SER A 72 9.43 -9.77 -7.70
CA SER A 72 10.35 -10.10 -8.81
C SER A 72 11.79 -10.32 -8.34
N ALA A 73 12.19 -9.72 -7.24
CA ALA A 73 13.49 -9.90 -6.59
C ALA A 73 13.50 -10.96 -5.49
N GLY A 74 12.40 -11.69 -5.28
CA GLY A 74 12.28 -12.73 -4.26
C GLY A 74 11.99 -12.21 -2.84
N GLY A 75 11.63 -10.93 -2.69
CA GLY A 75 11.22 -10.32 -1.42
C GLY A 75 9.73 -10.53 -1.16
N TYR A 76 9.36 -11.67 -0.64
CA TYR A 76 7.96 -12.05 -0.44
C TYR A 76 7.40 -11.66 0.93
N LEU A 77 8.27 -11.39 1.91
CA LEU A 77 7.86 -10.95 3.24
C LEU A 77 7.76 -9.42 3.27
N LEU A 78 6.57 -8.89 3.03
CA LEU A 78 6.33 -7.45 3.11
C LEU A 78 6.16 -7.03 4.58
N GLU A 79 7.11 -6.25 5.09
CA GLU A 79 7.15 -5.81 6.49
C GLU A 79 6.40 -4.51 6.70
N SER A 80 6.69 -3.51 5.87
CA SER A 80 6.04 -2.19 5.93
C SER A 80 6.03 -1.50 4.56
N ILE A 81 5.02 -0.65 4.33
CA ILE A 81 4.85 0.10 3.10
C ILE A 81 4.43 1.54 3.40
N ILE A 82 4.94 2.46 2.60
CA ILE A 82 4.58 3.87 2.59
C ILE A 82 4.34 4.33 1.16
N ALA A 83 3.35 5.19 0.97
CA ALA A 83 3.16 5.93 -0.28
C ALA A 83 3.17 7.43 0.00
N VAL A 84 3.77 8.19 -0.90
CA VAL A 84 3.85 9.65 -0.83
C VAL A 84 3.32 10.29 -2.10
N CYS A 85 2.68 11.43 -1.98
CA CYS A 85 2.29 12.23 -3.13
C CYS A 85 2.92 13.62 -3.06
N LYS A 86 3.21 14.18 -4.23
CA LYS A 86 3.58 15.59 -4.39
C LYS A 86 2.32 16.40 -4.66
N ARG A 87 2.12 17.44 -3.87
CA ARG A 87 1.08 18.44 -4.08
C ARG A 87 1.71 19.81 -3.89
N ASP A 88 1.67 20.61 -4.95
CA ASP A 88 2.44 21.84 -5.05
C ASP A 88 3.95 21.55 -4.86
N GLU A 89 4.62 22.20 -3.93
CA GLU A 89 6.04 21.94 -3.64
C GLU A 89 6.27 21.00 -2.44
N GLU A 90 5.18 20.48 -1.85
CA GLU A 90 5.26 19.64 -0.66
C GLU A 90 4.98 18.16 -0.98
N ILE A 91 5.59 17.26 -0.20
CA ILE A 91 5.41 15.81 -0.32
C ILE A 91 4.81 15.29 0.97
N PHE A 92 3.72 14.56 0.84
CA PHE A 92 2.93 14.02 1.94
C PHE A 92 2.83 12.50 1.85
N ALA A 93 2.92 11.82 2.99
CA ALA A 93 2.53 10.41 3.06
C ALA A 93 1.00 10.31 2.99
N ILE A 94 0.52 9.43 2.13
CA ILE A 94 -0.90 9.25 1.87
C ILE A 94 -1.37 7.84 2.22
N SER A 95 -2.63 7.72 2.60
CA SER A 95 -3.23 6.41 2.80
C SER A 95 -3.45 5.71 1.45
N PRO A 96 -3.28 4.38 1.38
CA PRO A 96 -3.52 3.63 0.15
C PRO A 96 -4.98 3.74 -0.28
N CYS A 97 -5.21 3.78 -1.60
CA CYS A 97 -6.54 3.73 -2.18
C CYS A 97 -7.23 2.38 -1.95
N GLY A 98 -8.52 2.27 -2.25
CA GLY A 98 -9.27 1.04 -2.03
C GLY A 98 -8.68 -0.20 -2.72
N ALA A 99 -8.21 -0.05 -3.97
CA ALA A 99 -7.58 -1.14 -4.71
C ALA A 99 -6.23 -1.57 -4.08
N CYS A 100 -5.43 -0.60 -3.59
CA CYS A 100 -4.18 -0.90 -2.91
C CYS A 100 -4.41 -1.56 -1.54
N ARG A 101 -5.46 -1.16 -0.80
CA ARG A 101 -5.84 -1.83 0.45
C ARG A 101 -6.23 -3.28 0.23
N GLU A 102 -7.01 -3.54 -0.81
CA GLU A 102 -7.42 -4.89 -1.18
C GLU A 102 -6.22 -5.75 -1.56
N LEU A 103 -5.33 -5.25 -2.42
CA LEU A 103 -4.12 -5.92 -2.83
C LEU A 103 -3.21 -6.24 -1.62
N LEU A 104 -2.99 -5.29 -0.75
CA LEU A 104 -2.18 -5.46 0.47
C LEU A 104 -2.81 -6.49 1.42
N ASN A 105 -4.13 -6.42 1.63
CA ASN A 105 -4.82 -7.38 2.48
C ASN A 105 -4.76 -8.81 1.91
N PHE A 106 -4.77 -8.95 0.59
CA PHE A 106 -4.70 -10.26 -0.07
C PHE A 106 -3.29 -10.87 0.01
N HIS A 107 -2.25 -10.06 -0.26
CA HIS A 107 -0.87 -10.55 -0.35
C HIS A 107 -0.11 -10.52 0.98
N ALA A 108 -0.38 -9.54 1.83
CA ALA A 108 0.37 -9.29 3.06
C ALA A 108 -0.52 -8.64 4.14
N PRO A 109 -1.50 -9.36 4.69
CA PRO A 109 -2.46 -8.81 5.65
C PRO A 109 -1.82 -8.26 6.92
N ASP A 110 -0.64 -8.74 7.29
CA ASP A 110 0.13 -8.28 8.45
C ASP A 110 1.19 -7.21 8.14
N CYS A 111 1.35 -6.82 6.86
CA CYS A 111 2.21 -5.72 6.47
C CYS A 111 1.76 -4.42 7.16
N ARG A 112 2.69 -3.70 7.76
CA ARG A 112 2.44 -2.36 8.33
C ARG A 112 2.27 -1.35 7.21
N VAL A 113 1.17 -0.62 7.26
CA VAL A 113 0.89 0.50 6.35
C VAL A 113 1.00 1.79 7.13
N VAL A 114 1.97 2.60 6.76
CA VAL A 114 2.32 3.84 7.46
C VAL A 114 1.93 5.03 6.60
N PHE A 115 1.14 5.95 7.13
CA PHE A 115 0.69 7.13 6.39
C PHE A 115 0.35 8.30 7.32
N GLY A 116 0.33 9.51 6.78
CA GLY A 116 -0.15 10.68 7.49
C GLY A 116 -1.68 10.78 7.44
N TYR A 117 -2.30 11.09 8.56
CA TYR A 117 -3.72 11.40 8.65
C TYR A 117 -3.93 12.57 9.61
N GLU A 118 -4.53 13.66 9.11
CA GLU A 118 -4.61 14.93 9.85
C GLU A 118 -3.21 15.40 10.31
N ASP A 119 -3.00 15.61 11.59
CA ASP A 119 -1.72 16.04 12.17
C ASP A 119 -0.94 14.90 12.83
N SER A 120 -1.22 13.65 12.47
CA SER A 120 -0.60 12.46 13.08
C SER A 120 -0.21 11.39 12.08
N TRP A 121 0.68 10.50 12.53
CA TRP A 121 1.01 9.28 11.80
C TRP A 121 0.10 8.14 12.22
N VAL A 122 -0.35 7.40 11.23
CA VAL A 122 -1.12 6.16 11.38
C VAL A 122 -0.23 5.01 10.97
N ASP A 123 -0.20 3.98 11.80
CA ASP A 123 0.52 2.72 11.62
C ASP A 123 -0.46 1.59 11.91
N LEU A 124 -0.95 0.97 10.85
CA LEU A 124 -1.93 -0.11 10.92
C LEU A 124 -1.48 -1.29 10.06
N LYS A 125 -1.89 -2.49 10.42
CA LYS A 125 -1.74 -3.63 9.54
C LYS A 125 -2.71 -3.52 8.35
N ALA A 126 -2.32 -4.03 7.20
CA ALA A 126 -3.12 -3.97 5.97
C ALA A 126 -4.55 -4.50 6.18
N LYS A 127 -4.72 -5.59 6.95
CA LYS A 127 -6.03 -6.17 7.30
C LYS A 127 -6.92 -5.22 8.12
N GLU A 128 -6.36 -4.27 8.85
CA GLU A 128 -7.11 -3.32 9.68
C GLU A 128 -7.65 -2.14 8.85
N LEU A 129 -7.03 -1.85 7.71
CA LEU A 129 -7.48 -0.81 6.78
C LEU A 129 -8.73 -1.20 5.99
N PHE A 130 -9.04 -2.48 5.96
CA PHE A 130 -10.13 -3.03 5.16
C PHE A 130 -11.10 -3.78 6.07
N ARG A 131 -12.01 -3.05 6.69
CA ARG A 131 -12.94 -3.58 7.71
C ARG A 131 -13.82 -4.72 7.19
N TYR A 132 -14.15 -4.69 5.88
CA TYR A 132 -14.91 -5.72 5.20
C TYR A 132 -14.26 -6.01 3.85
N PRO A 133 -13.20 -6.83 3.78
CA PRO A 133 -12.53 -7.14 2.53
C PRO A 133 -13.48 -7.89 1.60
N ILE A 134 -13.35 -7.66 0.31
CA ILE A 134 -14.00 -8.51 -0.68
C ILE A 134 -13.36 -9.90 -0.56
N ILE A 135 -14.12 -10.85 -0.05
CA ILE A 135 -13.67 -12.23 0.07
C ILE A 135 -13.96 -12.92 -1.26
N PHE A 136 -13.05 -12.79 -2.22
CA PHE A 136 -13.20 -13.43 -3.54
C PHE A 136 -13.44 -14.94 -3.47
N GLY A 137 -12.96 -15.59 -2.41
CA GLY A 137 -13.14 -17.01 -2.20
C GLY A 137 -14.59 -17.46 -1.91
N LEU A 138 -15.48 -16.55 -1.51
CA LEU A 138 -16.89 -16.89 -1.31
C LEU A 138 -17.69 -16.86 -2.60
N ALA A 139 -17.28 -16.05 -3.58
CA ALA A 139 -17.94 -15.95 -4.88
C ALA A 139 -17.45 -17.01 -5.87
N THR A 140 -16.29 -17.55 -5.69
CA THR A 140 -15.71 -18.57 -6.57
C THR A 140 -15.60 -19.90 -5.84
N HIS A 141 -16.21 -20.94 -6.41
CA HIS A 141 -16.17 -22.33 -5.90
C HIS A 141 -14.75 -22.92 -5.72
N HIS A 142 -13.71 -22.12 -5.88
CA HIS A 142 -12.32 -22.58 -6.04
C HIS A 142 -11.37 -22.18 -4.91
N SER A 143 -11.77 -21.38 -3.90
CA SER A 143 -10.84 -21.09 -2.81
C SER A 143 -10.72 -22.29 -1.87
N ARG A 144 -9.48 -22.64 -1.53
CA ARG A 144 -9.20 -23.74 -0.59
C ARG A 144 -9.84 -23.52 0.78
N GLU A 145 -10.05 -22.29 1.16
CA GLU A 145 -10.63 -21.91 2.44
C GLU A 145 -12.16 -22.00 2.44
N ALA A 146 -12.83 -21.55 1.37
CA ALA A 146 -14.26 -21.74 1.17
C ALA A 146 -14.61 -23.23 1.09
N ARG A 147 -13.74 -24.04 0.49
CA ARG A 147 -13.86 -25.49 0.47
C ARG A 147 -13.75 -26.10 1.87
N ARG A 148 -12.75 -25.70 2.66
CA ARG A 148 -12.59 -26.17 4.06
C ARG A 148 -13.77 -25.78 4.94
N LEU A 149 -14.33 -24.57 4.80
CA LEU A 149 -15.48 -24.11 5.56
C LEU A 149 -16.76 -24.89 5.19
N ARG A 150 -16.94 -25.25 3.93
CA ARG A 150 -18.05 -26.12 3.48
C ARG A 150 -17.90 -27.55 3.97
N GLU A 151 -16.68 -28.09 3.89
CA GLU A 151 -16.38 -29.46 4.39
C GLU A 151 -16.53 -29.55 5.92
N ALA A 152 -16.33 -28.42 6.65
CA ALA A 152 -16.54 -28.33 8.10
C ALA A 152 -18.01 -28.09 8.50
N GLY A 153 -18.98 -28.04 7.56
CA GLY A 153 -20.39 -27.84 7.83
C GLY A 153 -20.77 -26.51 8.49
N LYS A 154 -19.87 -25.53 8.45
CA LYS A 154 -20.14 -24.18 8.99
C LYS A 154 -20.91 -23.37 7.97
N SER A 155 -22.20 -23.12 8.26
CA SER A 155 -23.05 -22.23 7.48
C SER A 155 -22.46 -20.80 7.49
N LEU A 156 -22.28 -20.24 6.30
CA LEU A 156 -21.91 -18.84 6.09
C LEU A 156 -23.18 -17.97 6.14
N THR A 157 -23.96 -18.09 7.19
CA THR A 157 -25.09 -17.19 7.43
C THR A 157 -24.63 -16.08 8.36
N ALA A 158 -24.51 -14.92 7.82
CA ALA A 158 -24.80 -13.56 8.23
C ALA A 158 -23.89 -12.57 7.54
#